data_dcec8769438477e0ae81d8dc6b95c251
#
_entry.id   dcec8769438477e0ae81d8dc6b95c251
#
_cell.length_a   1.000
_cell.length_b   1.000
_cell.length_c   1.000
_cell.angle_alpha   90.00
_cell.angle_beta   90.00
_cell.angle_gamma   90.00
#
_symmetry.space_group_name_H-M   'P 1'
#
loop_
_entity.id
_entity.type
_entity.pdbx_description
1 polymer ?
#
loop_
_entity_poly.entity_id
_entity_poly.type
_entity_poly.pdbx_seq_one_letter_code
_entity_poly.pdbx_strand_id
1 'polypeptide(L)'
;ASLVGSEMCIRDSSWGIPVTFDPKHVTYVWLDALTNYITGIGYDCDGESTDQFKKYWPADLHLIGKDIIRFHTIYWPIFLMALGVELPKQVFGHPWLLQGDGKMSKSKGNVLYADTLVDFFGVDAVRYFVLHEMPFDNDGVISWELMVERMNSDLANILGNLVNRTISMSNKYFGGIVADKGAIEAVDEDLKATVLDAVKKVEAKMEQLRVADAMTEIFNIFRRSNKYIDETTPWALAKDEEKKDRLSTVLYNLTEAITIGASLLEPFMPETSEKILAQLNTAKRELDQMDRFGLYASGTKVTEKPEILFARMDIKEVMDKVEAMNAAAGVK
;
A
#
# COMPACT_ATOMS: atom_id res chain seq x y z
N ALA A 1 -35.63 -10.98 15.88
CA ALA A 1 -35.98 -10.86 17.30
C ALA A 1 -34.75 -10.69 18.19
N SER A 2 -33.67 -11.40 17.92
CA SER A 2 -32.45 -11.26 18.74
C SER A 2 -31.67 -9.96 18.51
N LEU A 3 -31.86 -9.31 17.40
CA LEU A 3 -31.27 -8.02 17.07
C LEU A 3 -31.84 -6.86 17.89
N VAL A 4 -33.11 -6.95 18.21
CA VAL A 4 -33.83 -5.93 18.95
C VAL A 4 -33.58 -6.04 20.46
N GLY A 5 -33.25 -7.24 20.90
CA GLY A 5 -33.16 -7.48 22.34
C GLY A 5 -31.87 -7.12 23.01
N SER A 6 -30.79 -7.08 22.27
CA SER A 6 -29.50 -7.13 22.95
C SER A 6 -28.94 -5.79 23.41
N GLU A 7 -29.21 -4.71 22.72
CA GLU A 7 -28.44 -3.51 23.07
C GLU A 7 -29.18 -2.20 22.93
N MET A 8 -30.29 -2.16 22.23
CA MET A 8 -31.04 -0.95 21.99
C MET A 8 -32.03 -0.63 23.10
N CYS A 9 -32.61 -1.68 23.67
CA CYS A 9 -33.67 -1.51 24.69
C CYS A 9 -33.16 -1.39 26.11
N ILE A 10 -31.87 -1.59 26.34
CA ILE A 10 -31.35 -1.77 27.72
C ILE A 10 -30.62 -0.52 28.22
N ARG A 11 -30.36 0.45 27.37
CA ARG A 11 -29.72 1.67 27.83
C ARG A 11 -30.76 2.71 28.19
N ASP A 12 -30.95 2.92 29.47
CA ASP A 12 -31.62 4.10 30.05
C ASP A 12 -30.85 5.39 29.71
N SER A 13 -30.43 5.52 28.47
CA SER A 13 -29.70 6.70 28.00
C SER A 13 -30.72 7.73 27.56
N SER A 14 -30.82 8.79 28.30
CA SER A 14 -31.55 9.99 27.93
C SER A 14 -30.77 10.86 26.91
N TRP A 15 -29.56 10.44 26.55
CA TRP A 15 -28.72 11.16 25.63
C TRP A 15 -28.95 10.67 24.18
N GLY A 16 -29.29 11.58 23.31
CA GLY A 16 -29.54 11.28 21.88
C GLY A 16 -30.76 12.07 21.37
N ILE A 17 -31.11 11.82 20.10
CA ILE A 17 -32.27 12.42 19.44
C ILE A 17 -33.54 11.64 19.88
N PRO A 18 -34.49 12.25 20.58
CA PRO A 18 -35.72 11.56 21.01
C PRO A 18 -36.56 11.11 19.81
N VAL A 19 -37.14 9.92 19.88
CA VAL A 19 -38.11 9.45 18.92
C VAL A 19 -39.44 10.20 19.15
N THR A 20 -39.91 10.96 18.16
CA THR A 20 -41.07 11.86 18.32
C THR A 20 -42.37 11.16 18.65
N PHE A 21 -42.56 9.94 18.20
CA PHE A 21 -43.75 9.11 18.44
C PHE A 21 -43.60 8.15 19.63
N ASP A 22 -42.37 8.00 20.17
CA ASP A 22 -42.09 7.24 21.38
C ASP A 22 -40.92 7.87 22.18
N PRO A 23 -41.27 8.86 23.05
CA PRO A 23 -40.27 9.65 23.80
C PRO A 23 -39.40 8.87 24.81
N LYS A 24 -39.73 7.59 25.03
CA LYS A 24 -38.92 6.71 25.90
C LYS A 24 -37.69 6.17 25.18
N HIS A 25 -37.62 6.37 23.86
CA HIS A 25 -36.52 5.89 23.00
C HIS A 25 -35.81 7.04 22.34
N VAL A 26 -34.53 6.83 22.06
CA VAL A 26 -33.70 7.72 21.22
C VAL A 26 -33.38 7.05 19.89
N THR A 27 -33.18 7.86 18.88
CA THR A 27 -32.81 7.36 17.55
C THR A 27 -31.51 6.55 17.62
N TYR A 28 -31.51 5.39 16.99
CA TYR A 28 -30.34 4.52 16.96
C TYR A 28 -29.18 5.16 16.18
N VAL A 29 -28.00 5.19 16.79
CA VAL A 29 -26.81 5.87 16.24
C VAL A 29 -26.47 5.48 14.80
N TRP A 30 -26.75 4.25 14.39
CA TRP A 30 -26.46 3.81 13.02
C TRP A 30 -27.39 4.42 11.98
N LEU A 31 -28.56 4.91 12.33
CA LEU A 31 -29.38 5.68 11.40
C LEU A 31 -28.67 6.99 11.02
N ASP A 32 -28.14 7.71 12.02
CA ASP A 32 -27.38 8.93 11.82
C ASP A 32 -26.05 8.64 11.10
N ALA A 33 -25.28 7.69 11.60
CA ALA A 33 -23.96 7.36 11.06
C ALA A 33 -24.01 6.93 9.57
N LEU A 34 -25.00 6.14 9.15
CA LEU A 34 -25.10 5.67 7.78
C LEU A 34 -25.65 6.74 6.81
N THR A 35 -26.64 7.51 7.26
CA THR A 35 -27.18 8.60 6.43
C THR A 35 -26.16 9.69 6.14
N ASN A 36 -25.11 9.81 6.98
CA ASN A 36 -24.01 10.74 6.72
C ASN A 36 -23.33 10.53 5.36
N TYR A 37 -23.31 9.30 4.81
CA TYR A 37 -22.75 9.04 3.48
C TYR A 37 -23.43 9.84 2.36
N ILE A 38 -24.73 10.04 2.46
CA ILE A 38 -25.50 10.78 1.44
C ILE A 38 -25.68 12.24 1.82
N THR A 39 -25.91 12.55 3.10
CA THR A 39 -26.09 13.94 3.56
C THR A 39 -24.80 14.75 3.42
N GLY A 40 -23.63 14.11 3.66
CA GLY A 40 -22.33 14.75 3.50
C GLY A 40 -22.01 15.20 2.07
N ILE A 41 -22.67 14.61 1.07
CA ILE A 41 -22.54 14.99 -0.35
C ILE A 41 -23.77 15.73 -0.86
N GLY A 42 -24.69 16.10 0.03
CA GLY A 42 -25.80 17.01 -0.27
C GLY A 42 -27.08 16.33 -0.78
N TYR A 43 -27.39 15.13 -0.27
CA TYR A 43 -28.73 14.56 -0.43
C TYR A 43 -29.76 15.40 0.31
N ASP A 44 -30.87 15.69 -0.34
CA ASP A 44 -32.01 16.39 0.21
C ASP A 44 -33.28 15.53 0.05
N CYS A 45 -33.94 15.22 1.15
CA CYS A 45 -35.19 14.43 1.15
C CYS A 45 -36.46 15.24 0.82
N ASP A 46 -36.41 16.56 0.99
CA ASP A 46 -37.55 17.47 0.82
C ASP A 46 -37.40 18.36 -0.43
N GLY A 47 -36.24 18.38 -1.07
CA GLY A 47 -35.93 19.24 -2.19
C GLY A 47 -35.09 18.58 -3.27
N GLU A 48 -34.34 19.41 -4.00
CA GLU A 48 -33.37 18.91 -4.97
C GLU A 48 -32.01 18.66 -4.33
N SER A 49 -31.54 17.44 -4.44
CA SER A 49 -30.18 17.08 -4.06
C SER A 49 -29.13 17.80 -4.91
N THR A 50 -27.96 18.04 -4.33
CA THR A 50 -26.88 18.79 -4.99
C THR A 50 -26.30 18.06 -6.20
N ASP A 51 -25.58 18.80 -7.06
CA ASP A 51 -24.82 18.21 -8.18
C ASP A 51 -23.73 17.26 -7.69
N GLN A 52 -23.20 17.49 -6.50
CA GLN A 52 -22.21 16.59 -5.89
C GLN A 52 -22.84 15.22 -5.56
N PHE A 53 -24.03 15.20 -4.98
CA PHE A 53 -24.77 13.94 -4.77
C PHE A 53 -25.05 13.24 -6.11
N LYS A 54 -25.60 13.95 -7.09
CA LYS A 54 -25.91 13.40 -8.43
C LYS A 54 -24.67 12.84 -9.14
N LYS A 55 -23.48 13.38 -8.87
CA LYS A 55 -22.21 12.94 -9.46
C LYS A 55 -21.61 11.72 -8.77
N TYR A 56 -21.65 11.66 -7.43
CA TYR A 56 -20.89 10.69 -6.65
C TYR A 56 -21.74 9.56 -6.07
N TRP A 57 -23.08 9.68 -6.14
CA TRP A 57 -23.96 8.60 -5.72
C TRP A 57 -24.58 7.91 -6.94
N PRO A 58 -24.68 6.55 -6.97
CA PRO A 58 -24.31 5.60 -5.94
C PRO A 58 -22.80 5.43 -5.78
N ALA A 59 -22.37 5.15 -4.54
CA ALA A 59 -20.97 4.81 -4.27
C ALA A 59 -20.55 3.55 -5.03
N ASP A 60 -19.37 3.58 -5.66
CA ASP A 60 -18.81 2.40 -6.31
C ASP A 60 -18.39 1.35 -5.29
N LEU A 61 -17.84 1.80 -4.15
CA LEU A 61 -17.35 0.94 -3.09
C LEU A 61 -17.54 1.57 -1.71
N HIS A 62 -18.15 0.83 -0.78
CA HIS A 62 -18.00 1.05 0.66
C HIS A 62 -16.90 0.15 1.20
N LEU A 63 -15.74 0.72 1.52
CA LEU A 63 -14.62 0.02 2.14
C LEU A 63 -14.68 0.24 3.66
N ILE A 64 -14.93 -0.81 4.41
CA ILE A 64 -15.22 -0.74 5.85
C ILE A 64 -14.49 -1.83 6.62
N GLY A 65 -14.41 -1.71 7.96
CA GLY A 65 -13.99 -2.80 8.83
C GLY A 65 -15.06 -3.90 8.92
N LYS A 66 -14.64 -5.16 9.00
CA LYS A 66 -15.57 -6.31 9.08
C LYS A 66 -16.51 -6.27 10.29
N ASP A 67 -16.16 -5.53 11.33
CA ASP A 67 -16.96 -5.39 12.56
C ASP A 67 -18.28 -4.62 12.32
N ILE A 68 -18.32 -3.78 11.29
CA ILE A 68 -19.51 -3.01 10.92
C ILE A 68 -20.17 -3.48 9.61
N ILE A 69 -19.79 -4.64 9.10
CA ILE A 69 -20.32 -5.17 7.83
C ILE A 69 -21.84 -5.34 7.86
N ARG A 70 -22.41 -5.77 9.00
CA ARG A 70 -23.85 -5.95 9.16
C ARG A 70 -24.61 -4.64 8.92
N PHE A 71 -24.07 -3.52 9.39
CA PHE A 71 -24.72 -2.22 9.26
C PHE A 71 -24.73 -1.75 7.81
N HIS A 72 -23.69 -2.06 7.05
CA HIS A 72 -23.54 -1.66 5.65
C HIS A 72 -24.19 -2.60 4.64
N THR A 73 -24.41 -3.87 5.02
CA THR A 73 -24.99 -4.87 4.10
C THR A 73 -26.45 -5.20 4.39
N ILE A 74 -26.97 -4.85 5.57
CA ILE A 74 -28.37 -5.08 5.94
C ILE A 74 -29.09 -3.76 6.20
N TYR A 75 -28.67 -2.98 7.20
CA TYR A 75 -29.41 -1.78 7.59
C TYR A 75 -29.33 -0.67 6.56
N TRP A 76 -28.15 -0.40 6.04
CA TRP A 76 -27.95 0.65 5.05
C TRP A 76 -28.76 0.44 3.75
N PRO A 77 -28.74 -0.73 3.14
CA PRO A 77 -29.64 -1.01 2.02
C PRO A 77 -31.13 -0.80 2.35
N ILE A 78 -31.57 -1.23 3.53
CA ILE A 78 -32.96 -1.02 3.97
C ILE A 78 -33.31 0.47 4.06
N PHE A 79 -32.42 1.30 4.61
CA PHE A 79 -32.64 2.74 4.71
C PHE A 79 -32.69 3.40 3.34
N LEU A 80 -31.75 3.05 2.44
CA LEU A 80 -31.74 3.56 1.06
C LEU A 80 -32.99 3.16 0.28
N MET A 81 -33.42 1.91 0.41
CA MET A 81 -34.66 1.42 -0.23
C MET A 81 -35.89 2.17 0.32
N ALA A 82 -35.94 2.43 1.61
CA ALA A 82 -37.01 3.18 2.22
C ALA A 82 -37.07 4.66 1.75
N LEU A 83 -35.89 5.24 1.45
CA LEU A 83 -35.76 6.58 0.87
C LEU A 83 -35.95 6.62 -0.64
N GLY A 84 -36.04 5.48 -1.33
CA GLY A 84 -36.06 5.41 -2.79
C GLY A 84 -34.73 5.79 -3.44
N VAL A 85 -33.63 5.67 -2.71
CA VAL A 85 -32.27 6.00 -3.18
C VAL A 85 -31.57 4.74 -3.68
N GLU A 86 -30.78 4.87 -4.75
CA GLU A 86 -30.03 3.77 -5.33
C GLU A 86 -29.00 3.17 -4.35
N LEU A 87 -28.79 1.86 -4.44
CA LEU A 87 -27.86 1.15 -3.54
C LEU A 87 -26.40 1.32 -4.00
N PRO A 88 -25.42 1.28 -3.07
CA PRO A 88 -24.01 1.18 -3.42
C PRO A 88 -23.75 -0.05 -4.28
N LYS A 89 -22.79 0.04 -5.21
CA LYS A 89 -22.47 -1.06 -6.14
C LYS A 89 -21.76 -2.22 -5.42
N GLN A 90 -20.92 -1.92 -4.42
CA GLN A 90 -20.18 -2.91 -3.68
C GLN A 90 -19.96 -2.47 -2.22
N VAL A 91 -19.99 -3.44 -1.30
CA VAL A 91 -19.52 -3.29 0.08
C VAL A 91 -18.40 -4.29 0.31
N PHE A 92 -17.25 -3.82 0.79
CA PHE A 92 -16.10 -4.65 1.10
C PHE A 92 -15.66 -4.44 2.54
N GLY A 93 -15.63 -5.53 3.33
CA GLY A 93 -15.21 -5.52 4.72
C GLY A 93 -13.79 -6.04 4.88
N HIS A 94 -12.83 -5.17 5.24
CA HIS A 94 -11.47 -5.61 5.53
C HIS A 94 -11.34 -6.23 6.92
N PRO A 95 -10.39 -7.16 7.15
CA PRO A 95 -10.16 -7.81 8.43
C PRO A 95 -9.57 -6.87 9.48
N TRP A 96 -9.37 -7.38 10.68
CA TRP A 96 -8.75 -6.64 11.77
C TRP A 96 -7.23 -6.70 11.73
N LEU A 97 -6.62 -5.66 12.29
CA LEU A 97 -5.23 -5.65 12.67
C LEU A 97 -5.14 -6.00 14.17
N LEU A 98 -4.49 -7.11 14.46
CA LEU A 98 -4.34 -7.65 15.81
C LEU A 98 -2.93 -7.39 16.34
N GLN A 99 -2.78 -7.25 17.65
CA GLN A 99 -1.50 -7.26 18.32
C GLN A 99 -1.41 -8.49 19.24
N GLY A 100 -0.39 -9.35 19.01
CA GLY A 100 -0.29 -10.63 19.70
C GLY A 100 -1.54 -11.48 19.48
N ASP A 101 -2.08 -12.03 20.56
CA ASP A 101 -3.22 -12.96 20.51
C ASP A 101 -4.61 -12.25 20.50
N GLY A 102 -4.63 -10.93 20.33
CA GLY A 102 -5.90 -10.25 20.52
C GLY A 102 -6.09 -8.91 19.85
N LYS A 103 -7.34 -8.49 19.87
CA LYS A 103 -7.76 -7.17 19.39
C LYS A 103 -7.11 -6.06 20.22
N MET A 104 -6.56 -5.05 19.54
CA MET A 104 -6.05 -3.85 20.20
C MET A 104 -7.15 -3.14 20.96
N SER A 105 -6.86 -2.74 22.21
CA SER A 105 -7.79 -2.03 23.08
C SER A 105 -7.06 -1.03 23.95
N LYS A 106 -7.57 0.21 24.01
CA LYS A 106 -7.04 1.27 24.87
C LYS A 106 -7.01 0.85 26.34
N SER A 107 -8.03 0.09 26.79
CA SER A 107 -8.12 -0.39 28.18
C SER A 107 -7.09 -1.46 28.53
N LYS A 108 -6.53 -2.15 27.54
CA LYS A 108 -5.45 -3.15 27.70
C LYS A 108 -4.05 -2.56 27.54
N GLY A 109 -3.94 -1.30 27.13
CA GLY A 109 -2.66 -0.65 26.88
C GLY A 109 -1.87 -1.23 25.69
N ASN A 110 -2.51 -2.05 24.85
CA ASN A 110 -1.86 -2.74 23.73
C ASN A 110 -2.17 -2.08 22.36
N VAL A 111 -2.36 -0.77 22.33
CA VAL A 111 -2.60 -0.05 21.06
C VAL A 111 -1.28 0.43 20.49
N LEU A 112 -0.99 0.05 19.25
CA LEU A 112 0.06 0.63 18.45
C LEU A 112 -0.54 1.80 17.65
N TYR A 113 -0.05 3.00 17.91
CA TYR A 113 -0.50 4.18 17.22
C TYR A 113 0.31 4.37 15.93
N ALA A 114 -0.37 4.84 14.88
CA ALA A 114 0.26 5.01 13.58
C ALA A 114 1.39 6.05 13.59
N ASP A 115 1.24 7.14 14.34
CA ASP A 115 2.26 8.16 14.55
C ASP A 115 3.52 7.58 15.19
N THR A 116 3.36 6.78 16.25
CA THR A 116 4.50 6.06 16.87
C THR A 116 5.22 5.17 15.87
N LEU A 117 4.49 4.39 15.06
CA LEU A 117 5.12 3.54 14.04
C LEU A 117 5.84 4.37 12.98
N VAL A 118 5.27 5.51 12.58
CA VAL A 118 5.88 6.43 11.62
C VAL A 118 7.18 7.05 12.17
N ASP A 119 7.23 7.38 13.46
CA ASP A 119 8.44 7.90 14.11
C ASP A 119 9.60 6.89 14.11
N PHE A 120 9.28 5.59 14.19
CA PHE A 120 10.29 4.53 14.16
C PHE A 120 10.71 4.12 12.74
N PHE A 121 9.76 4.00 11.82
CA PHE A 121 9.97 3.34 10.52
C PHE A 121 9.81 4.26 9.31
N GLY A 122 9.20 5.44 9.49
CA GLY A 122 8.79 6.31 8.39
C GLY A 122 7.46 5.92 7.75
N VAL A 123 6.84 6.88 7.08
CA VAL A 123 5.47 6.74 6.53
C VAL A 123 5.36 5.56 5.57
N ASP A 124 6.24 5.48 4.57
CA ASP A 124 6.15 4.48 3.52
C ASP A 124 6.41 3.05 4.00
N ALA A 125 7.27 2.87 5.01
CA ALA A 125 7.48 1.55 5.61
C ALA A 125 6.23 1.09 6.38
N VAL A 126 5.55 2.00 7.11
CA VAL A 126 4.28 1.69 7.77
C VAL A 126 3.20 1.38 6.75
N ARG A 127 3.09 2.14 5.66
CA ARG A 127 2.17 1.88 4.55
C ARG A 127 2.42 0.51 3.91
N TYR A 128 3.70 0.22 3.60
CA TYR A 128 4.10 -1.11 3.10
C TYR A 128 3.60 -2.22 4.02
N PHE A 129 3.90 -2.11 5.31
CA PHE A 129 3.54 -3.13 6.28
C PHE A 129 2.02 -3.35 6.34
N VAL A 130 1.25 -2.28 6.53
CA VAL A 130 -0.21 -2.38 6.66
C VAL A 130 -0.87 -2.92 5.39
N LEU A 131 -0.38 -2.52 4.21
CA LEU A 131 -0.96 -2.94 2.94
C LEU A 131 -0.49 -4.34 2.50
N HIS A 132 0.71 -4.76 2.90
CA HIS A 132 1.28 -6.05 2.51
C HIS A 132 0.97 -7.18 3.50
N GLU A 133 1.04 -6.91 4.82
CA GLU A 133 0.85 -7.93 5.86
C GLU A 133 -0.59 -8.09 6.33
N MET A 134 -1.52 -7.30 5.79
CA MET A 134 -2.95 -7.46 6.02
C MET A 134 -3.65 -8.01 4.78
N PRO A 135 -3.56 -9.33 4.54
CA PRO A 135 -4.33 -9.95 3.48
C PRO A 135 -5.83 -9.79 3.80
N PHE A 136 -6.64 -9.41 2.82
CA PHE A 136 -8.06 -9.14 3.06
C PHE A 136 -8.88 -10.38 3.42
N ASP A 137 -8.30 -11.55 3.29
CA ASP A 137 -8.98 -12.82 3.61
C ASP A 137 -8.90 -13.19 5.10
N ASN A 138 -7.90 -12.68 5.85
CA ASN A 138 -7.64 -13.05 7.23
C ASN A 138 -7.21 -11.84 8.06
N ASP A 139 -7.37 -11.94 9.38
CA ASP A 139 -6.84 -10.93 10.30
C ASP A 139 -5.32 -10.88 10.23
N GLY A 140 -4.77 -9.68 10.18
CA GLY A 140 -3.34 -9.43 10.21
C GLY A 140 -2.84 -9.27 11.63
N VAL A 141 -1.58 -9.66 11.87
CA VAL A 141 -0.90 -9.43 13.15
C VAL A 141 0.21 -8.43 12.95
N ILE A 142 0.29 -7.43 13.83
CA ILE A 142 1.38 -6.47 13.89
C ILE A 142 2.24 -6.72 15.12
N SER A 143 3.56 -6.74 14.94
CA SER A 143 4.53 -6.70 16.03
C SER A 143 5.76 -5.90 15.61
N TRP A 144 6.52 -5.44 16.59
CA TRP A 144 7.76 -4.71 16.34
C TRP A 144 8.79 -5.56 15.60
N GLU A 145 8.89 -6.85 15.97
CA GLU A 145 9.78 -7.82 15.34
C GLU A 145 9.43 -8.00 13.86
N LEU A 146 8.15 -8.18 13.55
CA LEU A 146 7.69 -8.36 12.18
C LEU A 146 7.92 -7.09 11.34
N MET A 147 7.71 -5.91 11.93
CA MET A 147 8.00 -4.62 11.29
C MET A 147 9.49 -4.51 10.94
N VAL A 148 10.40 -4.84 11.88
CA VAL A 148 11.85 -4.83 11.65
C VAL A 148 12.26 -5.88 10.62
N GLU A 149 11.66 -7.07 10.67
CA GLU A 149 11.89 -8.11 9.66
C GLU A 149 11.56 -7.63 8.26
N ARG A 150 10.37 -7.05 8.06
CA ARG A 150 9.94 -6.52 6.75
C ARG A 150 10.79 -5.36 6.29
N MET A 151 11.13 -4.45 7.21
CA MET A 151 12.05 -3.35 6.92
C MET A 151 13.38 -3.88 6.37
N ASN A 152 13.94 -4.89 7.00
CA ASN A 152 15.23 -5.45 6.62
C ASN A 152 15.18 -6.34 5.38
N SER A 153 14.21 -7.28 5.32
CA SER A 153 14.13 -8.27 4.25
C SER A 153 13.64 -7.67 2.95
N ASP A 154 12.54 -6.92 2.99
CA ASP A 154 11.87 -6.48 1.78
C ASP A 154 12.33 -5.07 1.38
N LEU A 155 12.26 -4.10 2.30
CA LEU A 155 12.53 -2.71 1.96
C LEU A 155 14.02 -2.43 1.81
N ALA A 156 14.86 -2.82 2.76
CA ALA A 156 16.30 -2.58 2.67
C ALA A 156 17.00 -3.54 1.70
N ASN A 157 16.74 -4.86 1.79
CA ASN A 157 17.47 -5.83 0.97
C ASN A 157 16.95 -5.94 -0.45
N ILE A 158 15.62 -6.14 -0.64
CA ILE A 158 15.08 -6.37 -1.98
C ILE A 158 15.05 -5.06 -2.75
N LEU A 159 14.42 -4.00 -2.20
CA LEU A 159 14.22 -2.74 -2.93
C LEU A 159 15.43 -1.80 -2.81
N GLY A 160 15.80 -1.41 -1.60
CA GLY A 160 16.84 -0.40 -1.37
C GLY A 160 18.20 -0.82 -1.92
N ASN A 161 18.60 -2.07 -1.69
CA ASN A 161 19.86 -2.61 -2.19
C ASN A 161 19.86 -2.72 -3.74
N LEU A 162 18.73 -3.10 -4.36
CA LEU A 162 18.62 -3.17 -5.82
C LEU A 162 18.87 -1.80 -6.45
N VAL A 163 18.17 -0.77 -5.98
CA VAL A 163 18.29 0.60 -6.50
C VAL A 163 19.72 1.12 -6.32
N ASN A 164 20.25 0.98 -5.10
CA ASN A 164 21.61 1.43 -4.78
C ASN A 164 22.67 0.72 -5.64
N ARG A 165 22.62 -0.61 -5.77
CA ARG A 165 23.56 -1.40 -6.60
C ARG A 165 23.49 -0.99 -8.07
N THR A 166 22.30 -0.81 -8.62
CA THR A 166 22.12 -0.43 -10.03
C THR A 166 22.74 0.93 -10.32
N ILE A 167 22.43 1.94 -9.48
CA ILE A 167 22.99 3.29 -9.61
C ILE A 167 24.51 3.29 -9.38
N SER A 168 25.00 2.58 -8.37
CA SER A 168 26.42 2.49 -8.07
C SER A 168 27.22 1.84 -9.18
N MET A 169 26.69 0.77 -9.80
CA MET A 169 27.32 0.12 -10.96
C MET A 169 27.31 1.03 -12.19
N SER A 170 26.19 1.75 -12.44
CA SER A 170 26.10 2.73 -13.54
C SER A 170 27.15 3.84 -13.37
N ASN A 171 27.29 4.38 -12.16
CA ASN A 171 28.32 5.38 -11.87
C ASN A 171 29.73 4.82 -12.04
N LYS A 172 29.99 3.63 -11.51
CA LYS A 172 31.32 3.02 -11.51
C LYS A 172 31.80 2.67 -12.93
N TYR A 173 30.93 2.16 -13.77
CA TYR A 173 31.33 1.61 -15.07
C TYR A 173 31.12 2.57 -16.23
N PHE A 174 30.15 3.48 -16.13
CA PHE A 174 29.75 4.39 -17.22
C PHE A 174 29.58 5.84 -16.76
N GLY A 175 30.13 6.23 -15.63
CA GLY A 175 30.01 7.62 -15.13
C GLY A 175 28.57 8.07 -14.87
N GLY A 176 27.69 7.11 -14.56
CA GLY A 176 26.26 7.33 -14.33
C GLY A 176 25.40 7.31 -15.59
N ILE A 177 25.98 7.20 -16.78
CA ILE A 177 25.21 7.14 -18.03
C ILE A 177 24.61 5.74 -18.20
N VAL A 178 23.29 5.67 -18.34
CA VAL A 178 22.52 4.46 -18.61
C VAL A 178 22.08 4.46 -20.07
N ALA A 179 22.63 3.56 -20.87
CA ALA A 179 22.35 3.51 -22.30
C ALA A 179 22.07 2.07 -22.76
N ASP A 180 21.02 1.91 -23.56
CA ASP A 180 20.79 0.64 -24.27
C ASP A 180 21.76 0.52 -25.46
N LYS A 181 22.46 -0.60 -25.53
CA LYS A 181 23.37 -0.95 -26.61
C LYS A 181 22.86 -2.10 -27.48
N GLY A 182 21.67 -2.64 -27.14
CA GLY A 182 21.06 -3.71 -27.95
C GLY A 182 21.79 -5.06 -27.88
N ALA A 183 22.71 -5.26 -26.93
CA ALA A 183 23.41 -6.52 -26.73
C ALA A 183 22.53 -7.49 -25.91
N ILE A 184 21.53 -8.06 -26.57
CA ILE A 184 20.43 -8.83 -25.93
C ILE A 184 20.85 -10.30 -25.79
N GLU A 185 20.44 -10.89 -24.65
CA GLU A 185 20.54 -12.33 -24.36
C GLU A 185 19.18 -12.88 -23.85
N ALA A 186 19.03 -14.20 -23.86
CA ALA A 186 17.75 -14.85 -23.47
C ALA A 186 17.26 -14.47 -22.05
N VAL A 187 18.18 -14.22 -21.11
CA VAL A 187 17.85 -13.80 -19.74
C VAL A 187 17.16 -12.43 -19.68
N ASP A 188 17.38 -11.59 -20.69
CA ASP A 188 16.74 -10.27 -20.78
C ASP A 188 15.25 -10.40 -21.11
N GLU A 189 14.91 -11.33 -21.99
CA GLU A 189 13.52 -11.59 -22.38
C GLU A 189 12.72 -12.14 -21.19
N ASP A 190 13.33 -12.97 -20.34
CA ASP A 190 12.69 -13.46 -19.13
C ASP A 190 12.47 -12.33 -18.10
N LEU A 191 13.42 -11.41 -17.93
CA LEU A 191 13.21 -10.22 -17.11
C LEU A 191 12.06 -9.36 -17.66
N LYS A 192 12.10 -9.02 -18.95
CA LYS A 192 11.06 -8.21 -19.60
C LYS A 192 9.68 -8.85 -19.47
N ALA A 193 9.57 -10.14 -19.76
CA ALA A 193 8.33 -10.89 -19.65
C ALA A 193 7.78 -10.85 -18.22
N THR A 194 8.64 -11.06 -17.21
CA THR A 194 8.26 -11.01 -15.81
C THR A 194 7.74 -9.63 -15.41
N VAL A 195 8.41 -8.55 -15.84
CA VAL A 195 8.01 -7.17 -15.53
C VAL A 195 6.65 -6.84 -16.16
N LEU A 196 6.46 -7.15 -17.45
CA LEU A 196 5.22 -6.85 -18.16
C LEU A 196 4.04 -7.72 -17.68
N ASP A 197 4.29 -8.95 -17.29
CA ASP A 197 3.27 -9.83 -16.70
C ASP A 197 2.85 -9.35 -15.30
N ALA A 198 3.80 -8.83 -14.50
CA ALA A 198 3.52 -8.27 -13.19
C ALA A 198 2.56 -7.07 -13.27
N VAL A 199 2.70 -6.18 -14.27
CA VAL A 199 1.77 -5.05 -14.47
C VAL A 199 0.33 -5.54 -14.58
N LYS A 200 0.08 -6.52 -15.46
CA LYS A 200 -1.26 -7.10 -15.66
C LYS A 200 -1.79 -7.77 -14.41
N LYS A 201 -0.91 -8.45 -13.66
CA LYS A 201 -1.30 -9.10 -12.39
C LYS A 201 -1.64 -8.07 -11.31
N VAL A 202 -0.89 -6.98 -11.21
CA VAL A 202 -1.18 -5.88 -10.28
C VAL A 202 -2.57 -5.31 -10.55
N GLU A 203 -2.88 -4.96 -11.81
CA GLU A 203 -4.21 -4.47 -12.18
C GLU A 203 -5.31 -5.47 -11.81
N ALA A 204 -5.16 -6.73 -12.20
CA ALA A 204 -6.14 -7.78 -11.90
C ALA A 204 -6.35 -8.01 -10.39
N LYS A 205 -5.29 -7.87 -9.58
CA LYS A 205 -5.40 -7.97 -8.12
C LYS A 205 -6.07 -6.75 -7.50
N MET A 206 -5.76 -5.55 -8.00
CA MET A 206 -6.41 -4.32 -7.54
C MET A 206 -7.90 -4.29 -7.86
N GLU A 207 -8.33 -4.74 -9.04
CA GLU A 207 -9.74 -4.91 -9.40
C GLU A 207 -10.50 -5.85 -8.43
N GLN A 208 -9.78 -6.80 -7.83
CA GLN A 208 -10.32 -7.72 -6.84
C GLN A 208 -10.15 -7.21 -5.39
N LEU A 209 -9.64 -6.01 -5.18
CA LEU A 209 -9.28 -5.43 -3.88
C LEU A 209 -8.22 -6.25 -3.12
N ARG A 210 -7.43 -7.07 -3.81
CA ARG A 210 -6.35 -7.90 -3.25
C ARG A 210 -5.04 -7.12 -3.18
N VAL A 211 -5.01 -6.09 -2.35
CA VAL A 211 -3.91 -5.12 -2.27
C VAL A 211 -2.58 -5.78 -1.88
N ALA A 212 -2.57 -6.67 -0.89
CA ALA A 212 -1.36 -7.38 -0.46
C ALA A 212 -0.76 -8.24 -1.60
N ASP A 213 -1.61 -8.90 -2.38
CA ASP A 213 -1.17 -9.67 -3.54
C ASP A 213 -0.64 -8.76 -4.65
N ALA A 214 -1.27 -7.61 -4.89
CA ALA A 214 -0.78 -6.63 -5.86
C ALA A 214 0.62 -6.13 -5.48
N MET A 215 0.85 -5.80 -4.20
CA MET A 215 2.17 -5.43 -3.72
C MET A 215 3.19 -6.56 -3.85
N THR A 216 2.78 -7.80 -3.62
CA THR A 216 3.64 -8.97 -3.83
C THR A 216 4.09 -9.07 -5.29
N GLU A 217 3.20 -8.82 -6.27
CA GLU A 217 3.56 -8.81 -7.68
C GLU A 217 4.52 -7.66 -8.05
N ILE A 218 4.36 -6.49 -7.45
CA ILE A 218 5.33 -5.39 -7.61
C ILE A 218 6.71 -5.81 -7.08
N PHE A 219 6.76 -6.40 -5.89
CA PHE A 219 8.01 -6.86 -5.30
C PHE A 219 8.65 -8.03 -6.07
N ASN A 220 7.86 -8.80 -6.83
CA ASN A 220 8.39 -9.82 -7.73
C ASN A 220 9.22 -9.22 -8.88
N ILE A 221 8.91 -8.00 -9.34
CA ILE A 221 9.76 -7.25 -10.28
C ILE A 221 11.14 -7.02 -9.66
N PHE A 222 11.19 -6.56 -8.41
CA PHE A 222 12.45 -6.26 -7.73
C PHE A 222 13.24 -7.55 -7.40
N ARG A 223 12.57 -8.61 -6.98
CA ARG A 223 13.18 -9.93 -6.76
C ARG A 223 13.76 -10.49 -8.07
N ARG A 224 13.02 -10.43 -9.17
CA ARG A 224 13.48 -10.86 -10.49
C ARG A 224 14.68 -10.02 -10.95
N SER A 225 14.67 -8.72 -10.70
CA SER A 225 15.78 -7.83 -11.05
C SER A 225 17.04 -8.14 -10.23
N ASN A 226 16.92 -8.43 -8.94
CA ASN A 226 18.05 -8.90 -8.12
C ASN A 226 18.61 -10.23 -8.68
N LYS A 227 17.75 -11.20 -9.02
CA LYS A 227 18.17 -12.46 -9.63
C LYS A 227 18.85 -12.22 -10.97
N TYR A 228 18.38 -11.28 -11.77
CA TYR A 228 19.00 -10.90 -13.05
C TYR A 228 20.41 -10.34 -12.87
N ILE A 229 20.67 -9.56 -11.80
CA ILE A 229 22.04 -9.13 -11.47
C ILE A 229 22.94 -10.35 -11.20
N ASP A 230 22.44 -11.35 -10.48
CA ASP A 230 23.23 -12.53 -10.13
C ASP A 230 23.47 -13.44 -11.35
N GLU A 231 22.51 -13.53 -12.27
CA GLU A 231 22.63 -14.29 -13.53
C GLU A 231 23.57 -13.63 -14.53
N THR A 232 23.51 -12.31 -14.65
CA THR A 232 24.32 -11.55 -15.62
C THR A 232 25.71 -11.18 -15.11
N THR A 233 25.93 -11.26 -13.82
CA THR A 233 27.20 -10.96 -13.15
C THR A 233 27.90 -9.69 -13.68
N PRO A 234 27.31 -8.48 -13.52
CA PRO A 234 27.82 -7.23 -14.13
C PRO A 234 29.29 -6.93 -13.79
N TRP A 235 29.73 -7.32 -12.61
CA TRP A 235 31.12 -7.17 -12.15
C TRP A 235 32.11 -8.06 -12.92
N ALA A 236 31.65 -9.17 -13.50
CA ALA A 236 32.46 -10.00 -14.38
C ALA A 236 32.48 -9.43 -15.81
N LEU A 237 31.34 -8.98 -16.34
CA LEU A 237 31.24 -8.28 -17.60
C LEU A 237 32.15 -7.04 -17.66
N ALA A 238 32.25 -6.31 -16.57
CA ALA A 238 33.05 -5.08 -16.46
C ALA A 238 34.56 -5.32 -16.58
N LYS A 239 35.06 -6.55 -16.51
CA LYS A 239 36.48 -6.89 -16.64
C LYS A 239 36.89 -7.11 -18.11
N ASP A 240 35.95 -7.21 -19.02
CA ASP A 240 36.11 -7.51 -20.41
C ASP A 240 35.62 -6.35 -21.26
N GLU A 241 36.55 -5.68 -21.95
CA GLU A 241 36.22 -4.53 -22.82
C GLU A 241 35.25 -4.91 -23.96
N GLU A 242 35.31 -6.15 -24.46
CA GLU A 242 34.43 -6.62 -25.53
C GLU A 242 32.98 -6.81 -25.04
N LYS A 243 32.77 -6.92 -23.73
CA LYS A 243 31.45 -7.08 -23.09
C LYS A 243 30.85 -5.79 -22.55
N LYS A 244 31.45 -4.65 -22.83
CA LYS A 244 30.96 -3.35 -22.38
C LYS A 244 29.54 -3.04 -22.85
N ASP A 245 29.22 -3.33 -24.11
CA ASP A 245 27.88 -3.11 -24.66
C ASP A 245 26.84 -4.03 -23.95
N ARG A 246 27.25 -5.27 -23.66
CA ARG A 246 26.40 -6.17 -22.83
C ARG A 246 26.17 -5.64 -21.46
N LEU A 247 27.20 -5.17 -20.76
CA LEU A 247 27.08 -4.56 -19.45
C LEU A 247 26.16 -3.33 -19.46
N SER A 248 26.29 -2.50 -20.51
CA SER A 248 25.44 -1.32 -20.69
C SER A 248 23.95 -1.70 -20.82
N THR A 249 23.67 -2.71 -21.67
CA THR A 249 22.31 -3.25 -21.86
C THR A 249 21.75 -3.85 -20.56
N VAL A 250 22.57 -4.56 -19.78
CA VAL A 250 22.16 -5.10 -18.48
C VAL A 250 21.73 -3.99 -17.51
N LEU A 251 22.53 -2.92 -17.38
CA LEU A 251 22.21 -1.79 -16.49
C LEU A 251 20.98 -1.02 -16.98
N TYR A 252 20.81 -0.90 -18.30
CA TYR A 252 19.60 -0.30 -18.88
C TYR A 252 18.35 -1.12 -18.53
N ASN A 253 18.37 -2.41 -18.72
CA ASN A 253 17.25 -3.30 -18.40
C ASN A 253 16.87 -3.25 -16.91
N LEU A 254 17.87 -3.21 -16.02
CA LEU A 254 17.64 -3.04 -14.58
C LEU A 254 16.98 -1.69 -14.27
N THR A 255 17.48 -0.62 -14.88
CA THR A 255 16.93 0.74 -14.67
C THR A 255 15.48 0.83 -15.17
N GLU A 256 15.17 0.25 -16.32
CA GLU A 256 13.81 0.21 -16.86
C GLU A 256 12.88 -0.61 -15.95
N ALA A 257 13.29 -1.80 -15.52
CA ALA A 257 12.52 -2.65 -14.60
C ALA A 257 12.23 -1.93 -13.26
N ILE A 258 13.24 -1.24 -12.71
CA ILE A 258 13.08 -0.44 -11.49
C ILE A 258 12.12 0.74 -11.74
N THR A 259 12.19 1.40 -12.88
CA THR A 259 11.29 2.52 -13.24
C THR A 259 9.84 2.07 -13.30
N ILE A 260 9.55 0.93 -13.93
CA ILE A 260 8.19 0.37 -13.98
C ILE A 260 7.73 -0.05 -12.58
N GLY A 261 8.56 -0.77 -11.84
CA GLY A 261 8.24 -1.20 -10.47
C GLY A 261 8.01 -0.02 -9.52
N ALA A 262 8.83 1.03 -9.59
CA ALA A 262 8.65 2.25 -8.79
C ALA A 262 7.36 2.99 -9.17
N SER A 263 7.01 3.03 -10.44
CA SER A 263 5.76 3.67 -10.89
C SER A 263 4.52 2.92 -10.40
N LEU A 264 4.54 1.58 -10.42
CA LEU A 264 3.48 0.75 -9.83
C LEU A 264 3.42 0.90 -8.31
N LEU A 265 4.54 1.22 -7.66
CA LEU A 265 4.65 1.36 -6.22
C LEU A 265 4.07 2.70 -5.71
N GLU A 266 3.97 3.71 -6.57
CA GLU A 266 3.57 5.08 -6.19
C GLU A 266 2.27 5.15 -5.36
N PRO A 267 1.17 4.47 -5.69
CA PRO A 267 -0.06 4.54 -4.89
C PRO A 267 0.10 3.96 -3.47
N PHE A 268 1.07 3.08 -3.28
CA PHE A 268 1.31 2.37 -2.02
C PHE A 268 2.38 3.07 -1.17
N MET A 269 3.47 3.49 -1.79
CA MET A 269 4.65 4.09 -1.18
C MET A 269 5.11 5.33 -1.96
N PRO A 270 4.36 6.44 -1.87
CA PRO A 270 4.55 7.60 -2.76
C PRO A 270 5.92 8.26 -2.62
N GLU A 271 6.42 8.47 -1.38
CA GLU A 271 7.72 9.10 -1.16
C GLU A 271 8.87 8.23 -1.66
N THR A 272 8.78 6.93 -1.48
CA THR A 272 9.78 5.96 -1.97
C THR A 272 9.81 5.93 -3.48
N SER A 273 8.65 5.90 -4.13
CA SER A 273 8.53 5.97 -5.59
C SER A 273 9.18 7.25 -6.13
N GLU A 274 8.83 8.41 -5.58
CA GLU A 274 9.39 9.70 -5.96
C GLU A 274 10.93 9.71 -5.83
N LYS A 275 11.46 9.24 -4.71
CA LYS A 275 12.91 9.17 -4.47
C LYS A 275 13.62 8.24 -5.44
N ILE A 276 13.04 7.09 -5.79
CA ILE A 276 13.62 6.17 -6.79
C ILE A 276 13.65 6.84 -8.15
N LEU A 277 12.54 7.40 -8.61
CA LEU A 277 12.43 8.02 -9.93
C LEU A 277 13.37 9.24 -10.05
N ALA A 278 13.46 10.05 -9.00
CA ALA A 278 14.39 11.18 -8.94
C ALA A 278 15.84 10.73 -9.04
N GLN A 279 16.24 9.67 -8.34
CA GLN A 279 17.60 9.12 -8.40
C GLN A 279 17.93 8.51 -9.77
N LEU A 280 16.93 7.96 -10.46
CA LEU A 280 17.07 7.47 -11.83
C LEU A 280 16.96 8.59 -12.89
N ASN A 281 16.66 9.82 -12.48
CA ASN A 281 16.43 10.98 -13.33
C ASN A 281 15.37 10.71 -14.43
N THR A 282 14.23 10.17 -14.02
CA THR A 282 13.12 9.83 -14.93
C THR A 282 11.78 10.18 -14.30
N ALA A 283 10.77 10.40 -15.14
CA ALA A 283 9.39 10.53 -14.69
C ALA A 283 8.76 9.16 -14.45
N LYS A 284 7.66 9.14 -13.68
CA LYS A 284 6.84 7.95 -13.53
C LYS A 284 6.25 7.54 -14.88
N ARG A 285 5.97 6.25 -15.03
CA ARG A 285 5.20 5.72 -16.16
C ARG A 285 3.71 5.85 -15.86
N GLU A 286 2.94 6.31 -16.82
CA GLU A 286 1.48 6.20 -16.77
C GLU A 286 1.05 4.75 -17.07
N LEU A 287 -0.13 4.33 -16.56
CA LEU A 287 -0.59 2.94 -16.68
C LEU A 287 -0.62 2.46 -18.14
N ASP A 288 -1.04 3.31 -19.08
CA ASP A 288 -1.09 3.02 -20.51
C ASP A 288 0.29 2.88 -21.19
N GLN A 289 1.36 3.14 -20.46
CA GLN A 289 2.75 2.99 -20.90
C GLN A 289 3.48 1.81 -20.23
N MET A 290 2.88 1.23 -19.17
CA MET A 290 3.53 0.16 -18.40
C MET A 290 3.51 -1.20 -19.11
N ASP A 291 2.74 -1.34 -20.18
CA ASP A 291 2.70 -2.53 -21.04
C ASP A 291 3.88 -2.61 -22.01
N ARG A 292 4.77 -1.60 -21.99
CA ARG A 292 5.92 -1.48 -22.88
C ARG A 292 7.22 -1.39 -22.09
N PHE A 293 8.18 -2.22 -22.44
CA PHE A 293 9.54 -2.20 -21.89
C PHE A 293 10.48 -1.43 -22.82
N GLY A 294 11.44 -0.70 -22.25
CA GLY A 294 12.44 0.02 -23.04
C GLY A 294 12.08 1.48 -23.32
N LEU A 295 11.28 2.10 -22.48
CA LEU A 295 10.91 3.52 -22.59
C LEU A 295 11.82 4.45 -21.76
N TYR A 296 12.72 3.93 -20.93
CA TYR A 296 13.71 4.76 -20.24
C TYR A 296 14.61 5.41 -21.29
N ALA A 297 14.81 6.73 -21.18
CA ALA A 297 15.58 7.47 -22.19
C ALA A 297 17.04 7.04 -22.16
N SER A 298 17.48 6.33 -23.21
CA SER A 298 18.87 5.89 -23.37
C SER A 298 19.84 7.08 -23.38
N GLY A 299 20.90 7.01 -22.59
CA GLY A 299 21.86 8.09 -22.38
C GLY A 299 21.55 8.99 -21.19
N THR A 300 20.50 8.71 -20.43
CA THR A 300 20.19 9.45 -19.19
C THR A 300 21.26 9.19 -18.13
N LYS A 301 21.65 10.26 -17.42
CA LYS A 301 22.57 10.18 -16.30
C LYS A 301 21.79 10.05 -15.00
N VAL A 302 22.02 8.97 -14.24
CA VAL A 302 21.47 8.79 -12.89
C VAL A 302 22.21 9.64 -11.87
N THR A 303 21.68 9.76 -10.64
CA THR A 303 22.35 10.48 -9.55
C THR A 303 23.76 9.95 -9.29
N GLU A 304 24.69 10.84 -8.95
CA GLU A 304 26.08 10.47 -8.64
C GLU A 304 26.22 9.78 -7.27
N LYS A 305 25.39 10.21 -6.31
CA LYS A 305 25.39 9.66 -4.96
C LYS A 305 23.99 9.15 -4.64
N PRO A 306 23.76 7.84 -4.73
CA PRO A 306 22.47 7.27 -4.40
C PRO A 306 22.15 7.46 -2.91
N GLU A 307 20.94 7.89 -2.62
CA GLU A 307 20.38 7.96 -1.27
C GLU A 307 20.00 6.55 -0.81
N ILE A 308 20.28 6.25 0.46
CA ILE A 308 19.80 5.01 1.09
C ILE A 308 18.31 5.17 1.36
N LEU A 309 17.47 4.43 0.62
CA LEU A 309 16.02 4.50 0.75
C LEU A 309 15.55 3.96 2.11
N PHE A 310 16.13 2.85 2.55
CA PHE A 310 15.81 2.19 3.81
C PHE A 310 17.09 1.68 4.47
N ALA A 311 17.34 2.16 5.69
CA ALA A 311 18.43 1.65 6.52
C ALA A 311 18.00 0.35 7.20
N ARG A 312 18.96 -0.57 7.37
CA ARG A 312 18.74 -1.77 8.19
C ARG A 312 18.60 -1.37 9.65
N MET A 313 17.70 -2.05 10.35
CA MET A 313 17.41 -1.84 11.75
C MET A 313 17.84 -3.05 12.58
N ASP A 314 18.41 -2.81 13.76
CA ASP A 314 18.66 -3.84 14.75
C ASP A 314 17.43 -3.99 15.65
N ILE A 315 16.91 -5.22 15.76
CA ILE A 315 15.70 -5.49 16.55
C ILE A 315 15.89 -5.15 18.04
N LYS A 316 17.08 -5.39 18.58
CA LYS A 316 17.35 -5.09 19.98
C LYS A 316 17.32 -3.59 20.24
N GLU A 317 17.95 -2.78 19.37
CA GLU A 317 17.90 -1.32 19.48
C GLU A 317 16.46 -0.77 19.38
N VAL A 318 15.63 -1.36 18.53
CA VAL A 318 14.22 -0.97 18.41
C VAL A 318 13.47 -1.33 19.69
N MET A 319 13.65 -2.56 20.21
CA MET A 319 12.97 -2.99 21.43
C MET A 319 13.40 -2.18 22.66
N ASP A 320 14.68 -1.86 22.79
CA ASP A 320 15.20 -1.01 23.88
C ASP A 320 14.52 0.39 23.85
N LYS A 321 14.31 0.95 22.65
CA LYS A 321 13.58 2.23 22.48
C LYS A 321 12.10 2.12 22.83
N VAL A 322 11.46 1.02 22.42
CA VAL A 322 10.04 0.75 22.73
C VAL A 322 9.84 0.60 24.24
N GLU A 323 10.72 -0.13 24.93
CA GLU A 323 10.68 -0.27 26.39
C GLU A 323 10.85 1.08 27.09
N ALA A 324 11.81 1.90 26.65
CA ALA A 324 12.02 3.25 27.18
C ALA A 324 10.80 4.15 26.98
N MET A 325 10.16 4.09 25.80
CA MET A 325 8.94 4.82 25.49
C MET A 325 7.77 4.39 26.40
N ASN A 326 7.56 3.07 26.57
CA ASN A 326 6.50 2.53 27.42
C ASN A 326 6.70 2.90 28.88
N ALA A 327 7.94 2.85 29.37
CA ALA A 327 8.29 3.27 30.73
C ALA A 327 7.99 4.77 30.95
N ALA A 328 8.30 5.62 29.98
CA ALA A 328 8.00 7.05 30.04
C ALA A 328 6.48 7.35 30.00
N ALA A 329 5.70 6.53 29.30
CA ALA A 329 4.25 6.64 29.23
C ALA A 329 3.50 6.00 30.44
N GLY A 330 4.22 5.37 31.38
CA GLY A 330 3.63 4.69 32.54
C GLY A 330 2.84 3.43 32.18
N VAL A 331 3.04 2.89 30.98
CA VAL A 331 2.45 1.62 30.53
C VAL A 331 3.30 0.48 31.12
N LYS A 332 2.66 -0.37 31.93
CA LYS A 332 3.31 -1.56 32.51
C LYS A 332 3.10 -2.77 31.63
#